data_bf24ed97dc0846cf64c5a76373d53e9d
#
_entry.id   bf24ed97dc0846cf64c5a76373d53e9d
#
_cell.length_a   1.000
_cell.length_b   1.000
_cell.length_c   1.000
_cell.angle_alpha   90.00
_cell.angle_beta   90.00
_cell.angle_gamma   90.00
#
_symmetry.space_group_name_H-M   'P 1'
#
loop_
_entity.id
_entity.type
_entity.pdbx_description
1 polymer ?
#
loop_
_entity_poly.entity_id
_entity_poly.type
_entity_poly.pdbx_seq_one_letter_code
_entity_poly.pdbx_strand_id
1 'polypeptide(L)'
;VGYPNYPTQNSLLQNVNNTTYTSSAFANGATVYIEAGDFPVFYEVGTSPHVSNDGDWNLQNDPIALDATGSLTAAMILGGIVTSTTASAVTATPPTGTVLDAATTLAVNDSVDFAVINTGGANTFTISVGGGVAGCTLVGSMAVAASSSGMFRARKTAAATYTIYRIAS
;
A
#
# COMPACT_ATOMS: atom_id res chain seq x y z
N VAL A 1 -16.87 -41.30 1.03
CA VAL A 1 -16.25 -40.15 0.38
C VAL A 1 -15.02 -39.83 1.19
N GLY A 2 -13.83 -40.28 0.74
CA GLY A 2 -12.58 -40.02 1.42
C GLY A 2 -12.17 -38.55 1.23
N TYR A 3 -11.76 -37.91 2.29
CA TYR A 3 -11.14 -36.60 2.20
C TYR A 3 -9.84 -36.71 1.39
N PRO A 4 -9.59 -35.79 0.46
CA PRO A 4 -8.34 -35.81 -0.27
C PRO A 4 -7.18 -35.69 0.72
N ASN A 5 -6.18 -36.55 0.55
CA ASN A 5 -4.92 -36.43 1.29
C ASN A 5 -4.30 -35.07 0.91
N TYR A 6 -4.24 -34.17 1.89
CA TYR A 6 -3.49 -32.94 1.70
C TYR A 6 -2.03 -33.29 1.49
N PRO A 7 -1.43 -32.77 0.45
CA PRO A 7 -0.02 -33.08 0.18
C PRO A 7 0.87 -32.57 1.28
N THR A 8 1.87 -33.37 1.63
CA THR A 8 2.97 -32.95 2.49
C THR A 8 3.65 -31.71 1.93
N GLN A 9 4.29 -30.94 2.77
CA GLN A 9 4.87 -29.59 2.61
C GLN A 9 5.47 -29.14 1.26
N ASN A 10 5.52 -29.99 0.25
CA ASN A 10 6.08 -29.70 -1.07
C ASN A 10 5.10 -29.83 -2.23
N SER A 11 3.83 -29.98 -1.99
CA SER A 11 2.82 -30.12 -3.05
C SER A 11 1.74 -29.07 -2.90
N LEU A 12 1.50 -28.31 -3.92
CA LEU A 12 0.96 -27.00 -3.79
C LEU A 12 -0.45 -26.78 -4.26
N LEU A 13 -1.07 -27.74 -4.88
CA LEU A 13 -2.47 -27.59 -5.28
C LEU A 13 -3.10 -28.95 -5.52
N GLN A 14 -4.19 -29.18 -4.85
CA GLN A 14 -5.13 -30.22 -5.22
C GLN A 14 -6.45 -29.55 -5.57
N ASN A 15 -6.85 -29.65 -6.85
CA ASN A 15 -8.18 -29.20 -7.22
C ASN A 15 -9.22 -30.31 -6.93
N VAL A 16 -10.49 -29.97 -7.02
CA VAL A 16 -11.61 -30.92 -6.81
C VAL A 16 -11.60 -32.09 -7.77
N ASN A 17 -10.89 -32.00 -8.89
CA ASN A 17 -10.69 -33.06 -9.87
C ASN A 17 -9.49 -33.96 -9.57
N ASN A 18 -8.92 -33.85 -8.38
CA ASN A 18 -7.80 -34.68 -7.91
C ASN A 18 -6.49 -34.51 -8.69
N THR A 19 -6.28 -33.40 -9.33
CA THR A 19 -5.01 -33.05 -9.98
C THR A 19 -4.07 -32.44 -8.96
N THR A 20 -2.93 -33.08 -8.73
CA THR A 20 -1.90 -32.56 -7.80
C THR A 20 -0.88 -31.74 -8.58
N TYR A 21 -0.68 -30.50 -8.18
CA TYR A 21 0.35 -29.64 -8.72
C TYR A 21 1.51 -29.57 -7.73
N THR A 22 2.72 -29.74 -8.21
CA THR A 22 3.93 -29.63 -7.39
C THR A 22 4.46 -28.21 -7.40
N SER A 23 5.18 -27.81 -6.34
CA SER A 23 5.77 -26.47 -6.21
C SER A 23 6.68 -26.07 -7.37
N SER A 24 7.26 -27.03 -8.07
CA SER A 24 8.08 -26.79 -9.27
C SER A 24 7.25 -26.41 -10.50
N ALA A 25 5.93 -26.64 -10.49
CA ALA A 25 5.04 -26.29 -11.60
C ALA A 25 4.66 -24.80 -11.63
N PHE A 26 4.90 -24.07 -10.52
CA PHE A 26 4.54 -22.67 -10.40
C PHE A 26 5.80 -21.85 -10.12
N ALA A 27 6.21 -21.05 -11.10
CA ALA A 27 7.18 -20.01 -10.86
C ALA A 27 6.53 -18.90 -9.99
N ASN A 28 7.34 -18.20 -9.22
CA ASN A 28 6.87 -17.04 -8.46
C ASN A 28 6.17 -16.04 -9.42
N GLY A 29 4.91 -15.71 -9.15
CA GLY A 29 4.09 -14.87 -10.03
C GLY A 29 3.31 -15.60 -11.13
N ALA A 30 3.28 -16.93 -11.14
CA ALA A 30 2.44 -17.68 -12.08
C ALA A 30 0.96 -17.44 -11.82
N THR A 31 0.17 -17.25 -12.87
CA THR A 31 -1.28 -17.17 -12.80
C THR A 31 -1.88 -18.57 -12.87
N VAL A 32 -2.68 -18.92 -11.89
CA VAL A 32 -3.42 -20.19 -11.87
C VAL A 32 -4.88 -19.89 -12.16
N TYR A 33 -5.44 -20.56 -13.18
CA TYR A 33 -6.87 -20.51 -13.46
C TYR A 33 -7.60 -21.53 -12.60
N ILE A 34 -8.66 -21.08 -11.95
CA ILE A 34 -9.50 -21.88 -11.08
C ILE A 34 -10.90 -21.87 -11.65
N GLU A 35 -11.49 -23.05 -11.83
CA GLU A 35 -12.87 -23.15 -12.32
C GLU A 35 -13.87 -22.80 -11.23
N ALA A 36 -15.06 -22.37 -11.63
CA ALA A 36 -16.13 -22.03 -10.69
C ALA A 36 -16.52 -23.26 -9.85
N GLY A 37 -16.37 -23.12 -8.53
CA GLY A 37 -16.63 -24.20 -7.56
C GLY A 37 -15.37 -24.79 -6.92
N ASP A 38 -14.20 -24.42 -7.39
CA ASP A 38 -12.93 -24.79 -6.75
C ASP A 38 -12.63 -23.87 -5.56
N PHE A 39 -12.12 -24.45 -4.49
CA PHE A 39 -11.60 -23.70 -3.34
C PHE A 39 -10.09 -23.87 -3.27
N PRO A 40 -9.30 -23.01 -3.93
CA PRO A 40 -7.88 -23.13 -3.88
C PRO A 40 -7.35 -22.65 -2.54
N VAL A 41 -6.43 -23.41 -2.01
CA VAL A 41 -5.58 -22.96 -0.88
C VAL A 41 -4.19 -22.75 -1.44
N PHE A 42 -3.75 -21.52 -1.49
CA PHE A 42 -2.41 -21.16 -1.91
C PHE A 42 -1.48 -21.09 -0.72
N TYR A 43 -0.39 -21.83 -0.78
CA TYR A 43 0.71 -21.69 0.18
C TYR A 43 1.90 -21.08 -0.55
N GLU A 44 2.31 -19.92 -0.15
CA GLU A 44 3.58 -19.37 -0.60
C GLU A 44 4.71 -19.99 0.22
N VAL A 45 5.64 -20.67 -0.46
CA VAL A 45 6.85 -21.20 0.15
C VAL A 45 7.87 -20.08 0.20
N GLY A 46 7.71 -19.20 1.15
CA GLY A 46 8.61 -18.10 1.46
C GLY A 46 8.74 -17.95 2.97
N THR A 47 9.50 -17.00 3.42
CA THR A 47 9.75 -16.73 4.84
C THR A 47 8.52 -16.24 5.63
N SER A 48 7.38 -16.10 4.96
CA SER A 48 6.07 -15.84 5.58
C SER A 48 4.99 -16.53 4.77
N PRO A 49 4.20 -17.45 5.36
CA PRO A 49 3.05 -18.02 4.70
C PRO A 49 2.00 -16.90 4.52
N HIS A 50 1.84 -16.44 3.30
CA HIS A 50 0.74 -15.55 2.94
C HIS A 50 -0.44 -16.41 2.52
N VAL A 51 -1.47 -16.47 3.32
CA VAL A 51 -2.78 -16.92 2.89
C VAL A 51 -3.49 -15.67 2.38
N SER A 52 -3.49 -15.48 1.07
CA SER A 52 -4.35 -14.50 0.43
C SER A 52 -5.76 -15.06 0.43
N ASN A 53 -6.52 -14.75 1.45
CA ASN A 53 -7.95 -14.92 1.44
C ASN A 53 -8.55 -13.64 0.85
N ASP A 54 -9.43 -13.76 -0.12
CA ASP A 54 -10.15 -12.69 -0.83
C ASP A 54 -10.45 -11.45 0.01
N GLY A 55 -9.49 -10.59 0.18
CA GLY A 55 -9.71 -9.22 0.60
C GLY A 55 -9.86 -8.92 2.09
N ASP A 56 -9.81 -9.89 2.99
CA ASP A 56 -10.04 -9.63 4.43
C ASP A 56 -8.79 -9.22 5.23
N TRP A 57 -7.60 -9.26 4.63
CA TRP A 57 -6.36 -8.87 5.31
C TRP A 57 -5.68 -7.72 4.59
N ASN A 58 -5.80 -6.53 5.15
CA ASN A 58 -4.95 -5.40 4.74
C ASN A 58 -3.61 -5.53 5.44
N LEU A 59 -2.57 -5.86 4.68
CA LEU A 59 -1.21 -5.76 5.19
C LEU A 59 -0.87 -4.28 5.39
N GLN A 60 -0.77 -3.86 6.64
CA GLN A 60 -0.33 -2.54 7.04
C GLN A 60 1.15 -2.59 7.41
N ASN A 61 1.99 -1.88 6.67
CA ASN A 61 3.38 -1.70 7.05
C ASN A 61 3.50 -0.88 8.34
N ASP A 62 4.63 -1.01 9.03
CA ASP A 62 4.90 -0.17 10.19
C ASP A 62 4.80 1.32 9.82
N PRO A 63 4.14 2.13 10.66
CA PRO A 63 4.08 3.57 10.45
C PRO A 63 5.48 4.20 10.35
N ILE A 64 5.66 5.11 9.40
CA ILE A 64 6.94 5.80 9.22
C ILE A 64 6.82 7.22 9.78
N ALA A 65 7.75 7.59 10.68
CA ALA A 65 7.75 8.91 11.30
C ALA A 65 8.38 9.98 10.39
N LEU A 66 7.78 11.18 10.41
CA LEU A 66 8.35 12.41 9.84
C LEU A 66 8.21 13.53 10.88
N ASP A 67 9.21 13.69 11.73
CA ASP A 67 9.21 14.61 12.87
C ASP A 67 9.93 15.93 12.60
N ALA A 68 10.36 16.16 11.37
CA ALA A 68 10.98 17.40 10.92
C ALA A 68 10.51 17.75 9.51
N THR A 69 10.55 19.04 9.18
CA THR A 69 10.31 19.50 7.80
C THR A 69 11.26 18.79 6.84
N GLY A 70 10.70 18.17 5.80
CA GLY A 70 11.46 17.34 4.88
C GLY A 70 10.61 16.69 3.79
N SER A 71 11.15 15.66 3.17
CA SER A 71 10.50 14.97 2.08
C SER A 71 9.57 13.86 2.59
N LEU A 72 8.34 13.89 2.14
CA LEU A 72 7.42 12.75 2.22
C LEU A 72 7.85 11.74 1.15
N THR A 73 8.36 10.60 1.55
CA THR A 73 8.90 9.62 0.59
C THR A 73 7.79 8.79 -0.06
N ALA A 74 8.08 8.15 -1.20
CA ALA A 74 7.15 7.19 -1.81
C ALA A 74 6.82 6.03 -0.84
N ALA A 75 7.80 5.54 -0.08
CA ALA A 75 7.58 4.49 0.92
C ALA A 75 6.59 4.92 2.03
N MET A 76 6.62 6.19 2.47
CA MET A 76 5.65 6.73 3.43
C MET A 76 4.23 6.71 2.87
N ILE A 77 4.05 7.14 1.61
CA ILE A 77 2.74 7.15 0.94
C ILE A 77 2.23 5.72 0.73
N LEU A 78 3.07 4.84 0.19
CA LEU A 78 2.69 3.46 -0.12
C LEU A 78 2.56 2.59 1.14
N GLY A 79 3.24 2.94 2.22
CA GLY A 79 3.13 2.29 3.53
C GLY A 79 1.83 2.59 4.26
N GLY A 80 1.06 3.59 3.82
CA GLY A 80 -0.29 3.88 4.28
C GLY A 80 -0.40 4.70 5.57
N ILE A 81 0.61 4.74 6.44
CA ILE A 81 0.56 5.55 7.67
C ILE A 81 1.87 6.32 7.87
N VAL A 82 1.73 7.63 7.97
CA VAL A 82 2.80 8.56 8.37
C VAL A 82 2.46 9.12 9.74
N THR A 83 3.42 9.13 10.64
CA THR A 83 3.25 9.70 11.98
C THR A 83 4.12 10.92 12.18
N SER A 84 3.69 11.85 13.02
CA SER A 84 4.51 12.94 13.53
C SER A 84 4.23 13.13 15.02
N THR A 85 5.28 13.13 15.82
CA THR A 85 5.21 13.25 17.29
C THR A 85 5.80 14.56 17.79
N THR A 86 6.42 15.33 16.91
CA THR A 86 7.11 16.58 17.26
C THR A 86 6.16 17.69 17.67
N ALA A 87 6.58 18.52 18.60
CA ALA A 87 5.90 19.76 18.94
C ALA A 87 6.21 20.91 17.93
N SER A 88 7.09 20.70 16.98
CA SER A 88 7.42 21.68 15.93
C SER A 88 6.49 21.53 14.72
N ALA A 89 6.27 22.62 13.99
CA ALA A 89 5.58 22.55 12.71
C ALA A 89 6.39 21.74 11.69
N VAL A 90 5.72 20.83 11.00
CA VAL A 90 6.32 20.01 9.95
C VAL A 90 5.72 20.39 8.59
N THR A 91 6.59 20.69 7.64
CA THR A 91 6.21 20.82 6.23
C THR A 91 6.78 19.64 5.46
N ALA A 92 5.90 18.80 4.95
CA ALA A 92 6.23 17.58 4.21
C ALA A 92 6.10 17.83 2.71
N THR A 93 7.21 17.76 1.97
CA THR A 93 7.20 17.91 0.52
C THR A 93 6.99 16.54 -0.14
N PRO A 94 5.94 16.33 -0.94
CA PRO A 94 5.71 15.05 -1.59
C PRO A 94 6.81 14.71 -2.60
N PRO A 95 7.00 13.42 -2.94
CA PRO A 95 7.92 13.03 -3.99
C PRO A 95 7.43 13.51 -5.37
N THR A 96 8.34 13.57 -6.33
CA THR A 96 7.95 13.83 -7.73
C THR A 96 7.11 12.68 -8.28
N GLY A 97 6.28 12.96 -9.29
CA GLY A 97 5.49 11.92 -9.95
C GLY A 97 6.33 10.80 -10.54
N THR A 98 7.55 11.10 -11.02
CA THR A 98 8.50 10.09 -11.51
C THR A 98 8.97 9.15 -10.39
N VAL A 99 9.21 9.68 -9.19
CA VAL A 99 9.62 8.86 -8.03
C VAL A 99 8.47 7.96 -7.57
N LEU A 100 7.23 8.45 -7.58
CA LEU A 100 6.05 7.63 -7.30
C LEU A 100 5.86 6.55 -8.36
N ASP A 101 5.98 6.88 -9.64
CA ASP A 101 5.85 5.88 -10.72
C ASP A 101 6.90 4.76 -10.63
N ALA A 102 8.12 5.09 -10.24
CA ALA A 102 9.18 4.10 -10.06
C ALA A 102 8.94 3.17 -8.85
N ALA A 103 8.17 3.62 -7.87
CA ALA A 103 7.89 2.88 -6.63
C ALA A 103 6.57 2.09 -6.67
N THR A 104 5.76 2.20 -7.73
CA THR A 104 4.43 1.58 -7.82
C THR A 104 4.12 1.09 -9.22
N THR A 105 3.20 0.12 -9.32
CA THR A 105 2.66 -0.40 -10.59
C THR A 105 1.28 0.17 -10.92
N LEU A 106 0.87 1.29 -10.28
CA LEU A 106 -0.43 1.90 -10.51
C LEU A 106 -0.62 2.29 -11.98
N ALA A 107 -1.76 1.92 -12.53
CA ALA A 107 -2.22 2.40 -13.83
C ALA A 107 -2.81 3.82 -13.70
N VAL A 108 -3.00 4.51 -14.84
CA VAL A 108 -3.72 5.79 -14.84
C VAL A 108 -5.14 5.59 -14.31
N ASN A 109 -5.56 6.44 -13.40
CA ASN A 109 -6.77 6.42 -12.58
C ASN A 109 -6.75 5.54 -11.33
N ASP A 110 -5.73 4.72 -11.13
CA ASP A 110 -5.54 4.04 -9.85
C ASP A 110 -5.10 5.03 -8.76
N SER A 111 -5.30 4.63 -7.52
CA SER A 111 -4.96 5.46 -6.36
C SER A 111 -4.50 4.61 -5.18
N VAL A 112 -3.76 5.24 -4.28
CA VAL A 112 -3.39 4.70 -2.97
C VAL A 112 -3.80 5.70 -1.90
N ASP A 113 -4.34 5.18 -0.80
CA ASP A 113 -4.71 5.98 0.36
C ASP A 113 -3.62 5.92 1.42
N PHE A 114 -3.40 7.03 2.11
CA PHE A 114 -2.52 7.09 3.26
C PHE A 114 -3.05 8.07 4.31
N ALA A 115 -2.70 7.80 5.54
CA ALA A 115 -3.04 8.65 6.68
C ALA A 115 -1.82 9.41 7.17
N VAL A 116 -2.03 10.62 7.65
CA VAL A 116 -1.07 11.34 8.48
C VAL A 116 -1.67 11.45 9.87
N ILE A 117 -0.94 10.96 10.88
CA ILE A 117 -1.33 11.01 12.29
C ILE A 117 -0.36 11.96 12.99
N ASN A 118 -0.83 13.15 13.32
CA ASN A 118 -0.06 14.15 14.05
C ASN A 118 -0.39 14.08 15.54
N THR A 119 0.42 13.37 16.31
CA THR A 119 0.28 13.28 17.78
C THR A 119 1.00 14.39 18.51
N GLY A 120 1.72 15.25 17.80
CA GLY A 120 2.36 16.44 18.37
C GLY A 120 1.33 17.37 19.01
N GLY A 121 1.63 17.86 20.21
CA GLY A 121 0.66 18.60 21.04
C GLY A 121 0.44 20.08 20.65
N ALA A 122 1.20 20.65 19.72
CA ALA A 122 1.21 22.11 19.55
C ALA A 122 1.15 22.63 18.12
N ASN A 123 1.61 21.91 17.11
CA ASN A 123 1.80 22.45 15.76
C ASN A 123 1.21 21.58 14.68
N THR A 124 1.10 22.15 13.48
CA THR A 124 0.48 21.52 12.31
C THR A 124 1.50 20.76 11.49
N PHE A 125 1.11 19.57 11.03
CA PHE A 125 1.76 18.87 9.93
C PHE A 125 1.11 19.31 8.62
N THR A 126 1.88 19.76 7.63
CA THR A 126 1.32 20.27 6.37
C THR A 126 2.02 19.60 5.19
N ILE A 127 1.27 18.99 4.28
CA ILE A 127 1.79 18.57 2.98
C ILE A 127 1.82 19.79 2.06
N SER A 128 2.98 20.09 1.46
CA SER A 128 3.14 21.28 0.62
C SER A 128 4.05 20.99 -0.57
N VAL A 129 3.67 21.47 -1.75
CA VAL A 129 4.52 21.42 -2.95
C VAL A 129 5.45 22.63 -3.07
N GLY A 130 5.39 23.56 -2.13
CA GLY A 130 6.35 24.71 -1.94
C GLY A 130 6.83 25.37 -3.24
N GLY A 131 7.09 25.80 -4.01
CA GLY A 131 7.55 26.26 -5.32
C GLY A 131 7.29 25.30 -6.49
N GLY A 132 6.51 24.24 -6.26
CA GLY A 132 6.16 23.23 -7.27
C GLY A 132 6.98 21.94 -7.15
N VAL A 133 6.30 20.81 -7.17
CA VAL A 133 6.90 19.47 -7.27
C VAL A 133 6.51 18.87 -8.61
N ALA A 134 7.48 18.51 -9.43
CA ALA A 134 7.24 18.00 -10.77
C ALA A 134 6.32 16.77 -10.73
N GLY A 135 5.21 16.82 -11.48
CA GLY A 135 4.24 15.74 -11.55
C GLY A 135 3.44 15.49 -10.27
N CYS A 136 3.37 16.47 -9.35
CA CYS A 136 2.55 16.38 -8.15
C CYS A 136 1.71 17.63 -7.92
N THR A 137 0.40 17.46 -7.75
CA THR A 137 -0.53 18.52 -7.39
C THR A 137 -1.29 18.18 -6.11
N LEU A 138 -1.77 19.21 -5.40
CA LEU A 138 -2.51 19.05 -4.15
C LEU A 138 -3.92 19.63 -4.29
N VAL A 139 -4.92 18.95 -3.72
CA VAL A 139 -6.33 19.38 -3.72
C VAL A 139 -6.93 19.21 -2.34
N GLY A 140 -7.46 20.27 -1.79
CA GLY A 140 -8.04 20.35 -0.45
C GLY A 140 -7.08 20.91 0.58
N SER A 141 -7.52 20.96 1.84
CA SER A 141 -6.66 21.41 2.95
C SER A 141 -5.64 20.35 3.29
N MET A 142 -4.36 20.65 3.14
CA MET A 142 -3.24 19.74 3.40
C MET A 142 -2.71 19.80 4.83
N ALA A 143 -3.36 20.57 5.69
CA ALA A 143 -2.94 20.77 7.08
C ALA A 143 -3.62 19.74 8.00
N VAL A 144 -2.82 19.05 8.79
CA VAL A 144 -3.28 18.16 9.87
C VAL A 144 -2.92 18.83 11.20
N ALA A 145 -3.94 19.23 11.95
CA ALA A 145 -3.76 19.96 13.21
C ALA A 145 -3.02 19.10 14.27
N ALA A 146 -2.55 19.74 15.31
CA ALA A 146 -2.03 19.06 16.49
C ALA A 146 -3.05 18.08 17.06
N SER A 147 -2.59 16.94 17.56
CA SER A 147 -3.41 15.87 18.14
C SER A 147 -4.56 15.41 17.23
N SER A 148 -4.33 15.38 15.93
CA SER A 148 -5.34 15.05 14.91
C SER A 148 -4.76 14.12 13.84
N SER A 149 -5.63 13.69 12.93
CA SER A 149 -5.25 12.89 11.78
C SER A 149 -5.92 13.41 10.50
N GLY A 150 -5.42 12.95 9.36
CA GLY A 150 -6.01 13.26 8.07
C GLY A 150 -5.79 12.13 7.09
N MET A 151 -6.81 11.83 6.29
CA MET A 151 -6.74 10.86 5.21
C MET A 151 -6.50 11.54 3.88
N PHE A 152 -5.60 10.99 3.11
CA PHE A 152 -5.20 11.50 1.81
C PHE A 152 -5.25 10.37 0.77
N ARG A 153 -5.47 10.76 -0.47
CA ARG A 153 -5.46 9.86 -1.63
C ARG A 153 -4.52 10.40 -2.69
N ALA A 154 -3.49 9.64 -3.02
CA ALA A 154 -2.62 9.90 -4.15
C ALA A 154 -3.17 9.15 -5.38
N ARG A 155 -3.75 9.88 -6.35
CA ARG A 155 -4.30 9.32 -7.59
C ARG A 155 -3.36 9.61 -8.75
N LYS A 156 -3.03 8.58 -9.53
CA LYS A 156 -2.29 8.75 -10.79
C LYS A 156 -3.21 9.31 -11.87
N THR A 157 -2.89 10.47 -12.42
CA THR A 157 -3.70 11.15 -13.42
C THR A 157 -3.13 11.03 -14.83
N ALA A 158 -1.82 10.82 -14.95
CA ALA A 158 -1.10 10.53 -16.18
C ALA A 158 0.24 9.85 -15.83
N ALA A 159 1.02 9.49 -16.84
CA ALA A 159 2.39 9.01 -16.64
C ALA A 159 3.19 10.04 -15.80
N ALA A 160 3.85 9.56 -14.75
CA ALA A 160 4.61 10.37 -13.80
C ALA A 160 3.85 11.61 -13.26
N THR A 161 2.52 11.52 -13.16
CA THR A 161 1.68 12.65 -12.72
C THR A 161 0.64 12.17 -11.71
N TYR A 162 0.64 12.78 -10.53
CA TYR A 162 -0.22 12.44 -9.41
C TYR A 162 -0.92 13.67 -8.84
N THR A 163 -2.13 13.47 -8.37
CA THR A 163 -2.85 14.45 -7.56
C THR A 163 -3.12 13.86 -6.19
N ILE A 164 -2.72 14.57 -5.15
CA ILE A 164 -2.99 14.19 -3.76
C ILE A 164 -4.22 14.98 -3.28
N TYR A 165 -5.25 14.25 -2.88
CA TYR A 165 -6.49 14.79 -2.35
C TYR A 165 -6.55 14.63 -0.84
N ARG A 166 -7.08 15.61 -0.12
CA ARG A 166 -7.56 15.41 1.25
C ARG A 166 -8.96 14.79 1.18
N ILE A 167 -9.16 13.59 1.71
CA ILE A 167 -10.45 12.88 1.61
C ILE A 167 -11.20 12.81 2.94
N ALA A 168 -10.50 12.93 4.07
CA ALA A 168 -11.10 13.03 5.39
C ALA A 168 -10.19 13.75 6.39
N SER A 169 -10.78 14.24 7.49
CA SER A 169 -10.12 14.92 8.62
C SER A 169 -10.67 14.41 9.94
#